data_f259bd91cff36fd9618b12502ec084c1
#
_entry.id   f259bd91cff36fd9618b12502ec084c1
#
_cell.length_a   1.000
_cell.length_b   1.000
_cell.length_c   1.000
_cell.angle_alpha   90.00
_cell.angle_beta   90.00
_cell.angle_gamma   90.00
#
_symmetry.space_group_name_H-M   'P 1'
#
loop_
_entity.id
_entity.type
_entity.pdbx_description
1 polymer ?
#
loop_
_entity_poly.entity_id
_entity_poly.type
_entity_poly.pdbx_seq_one_letter_code
_entity_poly.pdbx_strand_id
1 'polypeptide(L)'
;PLGVASIHLENRTHGEGRRLQLEAVLRAAEELLPGIPVVLGGDLNTNTFDGRDKDAIREIAGSPALQRRCLEDVAQYEAALTAAEAMGYRAVPETPILTRRKPLPGGGCLGLRLDWLLLRGMTPTKSRTLSTRTADCGFARPDSALARFAGEELSDHNAVWAACRMGGKDAK
;
A
#
# COMPACT_ATOMS: atom_id res chain seq x y z
N PRO A 1 21.71 5.65 -10.79
CA PRO A 1 20.53 6.45 -10.51
C PRO A 1 19.39 5.55 -10.01
N LEU A 2 18.43 6.13 -9.27
CA LEU A 2 17.21 5.51 -8.78
C LEU A 2 16.04 6.45 -9.09
N GLY A 3 15.00 5.95 -9.75
CA GLY A 3 13.75 6.66 -9.93
C GLY A 3 12.84 6.47 -8.71
N VAL A 4 12.24 7.55 -8.22
CA VAL A 4 11.29 7.50 -7.11
C VAL A 4 10.07 8.35 -7.46
N ALA A 5 8.87 7.81 -7.25
CA ALA A 5 7.63 8.56 -7.39
C ALA A 5 6.65 8.22 -6.26
N SER A 6 5.87 9.21 -5.86
CA SER A 6 4.74 9.06 -4.94
C SER A 6 3.44 9.14 -5.74
N ILE A 7 2.52 8.22 -5.49
CA ILE A 7 1.25 8.11 -6.19
C ILE A 7 0.09 7.94 -5.21
N HIS A 8 -1.09 8.43 -5.60
CA HIS A 8 -2.32 8.24 -4.86
C HIS A 8 -3.44 7.98 -5.87
N LEU A 9 -3.94 6.75 -5.94
CA LEU A 9 -5.00 6.37 -6.87
C LEU A 9 -6.39 6.73 -6.33
N GLU A 10 -7.34 6.83 -7.24
CA GLU A 10 -8.73 7.20 -6.90
C GLU A 10 -9.41 6.09 -6.07
N ASN A 11 -9.94 6.49 -4.92
CA ASN A 11 -10.72 5.62 -4.04
C ASN A 11 -12.16 5.39 -4.55
N ARG A 12 -12.72 6.37 -5.29
CA ARG A 12 -14.11 6.39 -5.72
C ARG A 12 -14.29 5.75 -7.09
N THR A 13 -13.65 4.61 -7.29
CA THR A 13 -13.71 3.83 -8.52
C THR A 13 -13.58 2.33 -8.20
N HIS A 14 -13.92 1.50 -9.17
CA HIS A 14 -13.68 0.05 -9.09
C HIS A 14 -12.23 -0.29 -9.40
N GLY A 15 -11.84 -1.55 -9.18
CA GLY A 15 -10.49 -2.05 -9.44
C GLY A 15 -10.01 -1.79 -10.87
N GLU A 16 -10.90 -1.85 -11.85
CA GLU A 16 -10.58 -1.54 -13.25
C GLU A 16 -10.16 -0.08 -13.45
N GLY A 17 -10.84 0.87 -12.81
CA GLY A 17 -10.46 2.29 -12.89
C GLY A 17 -9.09 2.54 -12.25
N ARG A 18 -8.78 1.89 -11.12
CA ARG A 18 -7.45 1.96 -10.49
C ARG A 18 -6.38 1.30 -11.36
N ARG A 19 -6.71 0.18 -12.02
CA ARG A 19 -5.81 -0.48 -12.99
C ARG A 19 -5.40 0.48 -14.09
N LEU A 20 -6.36 1.15 -14.73
CA LEU A 20 -6.08 2.11 -15.82
C LEU A 20 -5.22 3.29 -15.36
N GLN A 21 -5.51 3.83 -14.16
CA GLN A 21 -4.70 4.90 -13.58
C GLN A 21 -3.26 4.44 -13.32
N LEU A 22 -3.09 3.26 -12.71
CA LEU A 22 -1.76 2.74 -12.41
C LEU A 22 -0.98 2.44 -13.68
N GLU A 23 -1.58 1.80 -14.68
CA GLU A 23 -0.92 1.53 -15.97
C GLU A 23 -0.40 2.81 -16.64
N ALA A 24 -1.19 3.90 -16.60
CA ALA A 24 -0.75 5.18 -17.14
C ALA A 24 0.50 5.71 -16.41
N VAL A 25 0.54 5.62 -15.08
CA VAL A 25 1.69 6.01 -14.26
C VAL A 25 2.91 5.12 -14.56
N LEU A 26 2.71 3.80 -14.66
CA LEU A 26 3.80 2.86 -14.93
C LEU A 26 4.41 3.08 -16.31
N ARG A 27 3.60 3.33 -17.35
CA ARG A 27 4.07 3.68 -18.69
C ARG A 27 4.86 4.99 -18.70
N ALA A 28 4.36 6.03 -18.03
CA ALA A 28 5.10 7.28 -17.88
C ALA A 28 6.46 7.06 -17.17
N ALA A 29 6.50 6.18 -16.15
CA ALA A 29 7.74 5.83 -15.49
C ALA A 29 8.72 5.06 -16.40
N GLU A 30 8.23 4.24 -17.32
CA GLU A 30 9.07 3.58 -18.33
C GLU A 30 9.66 4.56 -19.34
N GLU A 31 8.86 5.52 -19.79
CA GLU A 31 9.29 6.55 -20.74
C GLU A 31 10.29 7.55 -20.13
N LEU A 32 10.03 7.99 -18.88
CA LEU A 32 10.84 9.02 -18.21
C LEU A 32 12.10 8.45 -17.54
N LEU A 33 12.08 7.17 -17.16
CA LEU A 33 13.11 6.50 -16.37
C LEU A 33 13.57 5.18 -17.02
N PRO A 34 13.99 5.20 -18.30
CA PRO A 34 14.33 3.98 -19.02
C PRO A 34 15.57 3.31 -18.43
N GLY A 35 15.46 1.99 -18.19
CA GLY A 35 16.61 1.16 -17.80
C GLY A 35 17.18 1.41 -16.41
N ILE A 36 16.54 2.26 -15.58
CA ILE A 36 16.96 2.48 -14.20
C ILE A 36 15.99 1.79 -13.23
N PRO A 37 16.46 1.38 -12.04
CA PRO A 37 15.59 0.91 -10.97
C PRO A 37 14.59 1.98 -10.54
N VAL A 38 13.35 1.57 -10.25
CA VAL A 38 12.25 2.49 -9.90
C VAL A 38 11.53 2.00 -8.64
N VAL A 39 11.21 2.94 -7.76
CA VAL A 39 10.29 2.77 -6.64
C VAL A 39 9.10 3.70 -6.86
N LEU A 40 7.91 3.13 -6.95
CA LEU A 40 6.66 3.88 -6.89
C LEU A 40 5.97 3.53 -5.58
N GLY A 41 5.59 4.51 -4.78
CA GLY A 41 4.99 4.27 -3.48
C GLY A 41 3.81 5.17 -3.18
N GLY A 42 2.87 4.69 -2.38
CA GLY A 42 1.75 5.48 -1.89
C GLY A 42 0.48 4.69 -1.65
N ASP A 43 -0.62 5.41 -1.46
CA ASP A 43 -1.96 4.88 -1.32
C ASP A 43 -2.53 4.52 -2.70
N LEU A 44 -2.57 3.23 -3.00
CA LEU A 44 -3.14 2.71 -4.25
C LEU A 44 -4.64 2.46 -4.15
N ASN A 45 -5.24 2.71 -2.98
CA ASN A 45 -6.66 2.47 -2.71
C ASN A 45 -7.16 1.07 -3.12
N THR A 46 -6.33 0.05 -2.94
CA THR A 46 -6.56 -1.36 -3.30
C THR A 46 -7.56 -2.04 -2.38
N ASN A 47 -8.70 -1.41 -2.18
CA ASN A 47 -9.77 -1.86 -1.27
C ASN A 47 -10.70 -2.92 -1.89
N THR A 48 -10.50 -3.31 -3.15
CA THR A 48 -11.28 -4.29 -3.91
C THR A 48 -12.75 -3.92 -4.17
N PHE A 49 -13.16 -2.69 -3.83
CA PHE A 49 -14.50 -2.14 -4.04
C PHE A 49 -14.44 -0.63 -4.32
N ASP A 50 -15.55 -0.01 -4.72
CA ASP A 50 -15.68 1.46 -4.80
C ASP A 50 -15.83 2.01 -3.37
N GLY A 51 -14.92 2.88 -2.94
CA GLY A 51 -14.91 3.46 -1.59
C GLY A 51 -16.14 4.29 -1.22
N ARG A 52 -17.02 4.60 -2.18
CA ARG A 52 -18.32 5.26 -1.94
C ARG A 52 -19.44 4.26 -1.65
N ASP A 53 -19.27 3.00 -2.00
CA ASP A 53 -20.29 1.97 -1.87
C ASP A 53 -20.49 1.58 -0.40
N LYS A 54 -21.51 2.17 0.22
CA LYS A 54 -21.84 1.93 1.63
C LYS A 54 -22.40 0.53 1.87
N ASP A 55 -23.01 -0.07 0.85
CA ASP A 55 -23.58 -1.40 0.97
C ASP A 55 -22.49 -2.46 0.89
N ALA A 56 -21.51 -2.29 -0.02
CA ALA A 56 -20.31 -3.11 -0.05
C ALA A 56 -19.54 -3.04 1.28
N ILE A 57 -19.40 -1.84 1.86
CA ILE A 57 -18.73 -1.68 3.17
C ILE A 57 -19.47 -2.47 4.28
N ARG A 58 -20.81 -2.43 4.31
CA ARG A 58 -21.60 -3.18 5.30
C ARG A 58 -21.48 -4.70 5.08
N GLU A 59 -21.53 -5.13 3.83
CA GLU A 59 -21.38 -6.54 3.46
C GLU A 59 -20.01 -7.07 3.88
N ILE A 60 -18.93 -6.32 3.56
CA ILE A 60 -17.56 -6.67 3.95
C ILE A 60 -17.44 -6.71 5.49
N ALA A 61 -18.01 -5.75 6.18
CA ALA A 61 -17.97 -5.70 7.65
C ALA A 61 -18.64 -6.93 8.29
N GLY A 62 -19.68 -7.48 7.67
CA GLY A 62 -20.40 -8.68 8.13
C GLY A 62 -19.76 -10.02 7.69
N SER A 63 -18.74 -10.01 6.84
CA SER A 63 -18.19 -11.21 6.22
C SER A 63 -16.69 -11.37 6.46
N PRO A 64 -16.24 -12.33 7.30
CA PRO A 64 -14.81 -12.60 7.47
C PRO A 64 -14.08 -12.96 6.17
N ALA A 65 -14.77 -13.60 5.22
CA ALA A 65 -14.18 -13.94 3.92
C ALA A 65 -13.90 -12.68 3.09
N LEU A 66 -14.84 -11.73 3.05
CA LEU A 66 -14.64 -10.47 2.34
C LEU A 66 -13.62 -9.57 3.04
N GLN A 67 -13.52 -9.61 4.37
CA GLN A 67 -12.46 -8.90 5.10
C GLN A 67 -11.07 -9.45 4.73
N ARG A 68 -10.89 -10.77 4.64
CA ARG A 68 -9.65 -11.36 4.13
C ARG A 68 -9.32 -10.91 2.73
N ARG A 69 -10.31 -10.82 1.84
CA ARG A 69 -10.14 -10.29 0.49
C ARG A 69 -9.53 -8.88 0.46
N CYS A 70 -9.91 -8.02 1.40
CA CYS A 70 -9.43 -6.65 1.49
C CYS A 70 -8.06 -6.51 2.17
N LEU A 71 -7.60 -7.53 2.87
CA LEU A 71 -6.38 -7.49 3.66
C LEU A 71 -5.34 -8.53 3.23
N GLU A 72 -5.73 -9.80 3.18
CA GLU A 72 -4.82 -10.92 2.96
C GLU A 72 -4.65 -11.21 1.47
N ASP A 73 -5.76 -11.31 0.75
CA ASP A 73 -5.82 -11.78 -0.63
C ASP A 73 -5.94 -10.64 -1.64
N VAL A 74 -5.72 -9.40 -1.23
CA VAL A 74 -5.99 -8.20 -2.05
C VAL A 74 -5.33 -8.27 -3.43
N ALA A 75 -4.12 -8.82 -3.53
CA ALA A 75 -3.41 -8.97 -4.79
C ALA A 75 -4.13 -9.87 -5.82
N GLN A 76 -5.01 -10.78 -5.37
CA GLN A 76 -5.80 -11.66 -6.24
C GLN A 76 -7.04 -10.96 -6.80
N TYR A 77 -7.51 -9.91 -6.13
CA TYR A 77 -8.78 -9.25 -6.43
C TYR A 77 -8.62 -7.81 -6.94
N GLU A 78 -7.43 -7.24 -6.82
CA GLU A 78 -7.16 -5.88 -7.26
C GLU A 78 -6.36 -5.88 -8.56
N ALA A 79 -7.03 -5.60 -9.67
CA ALA A 79 -6.47 -5.64 -11.01
C ALA A 79 -5.26 -4.71 -11.20
N ALA A 80 -5.18 -3.63 -10.42
CA ALA A 80 -4.03 -2.71 -10.45
C ALA A 80 -2.73 -3.42 -10.05
N LEU A 81 -2.75 -4.29 -9.03
CA LEU A 81 -1.55 -5.02 -8.60
C LEU A 81 -1.11 -6.07 -9.62
N THR A 82 -2.08 -6.79 -10.22
CA THR A 82 -1.80 -7.73 -11.32
C THR A 82 -1.19 -7.02 -12.53
N ALA A 83 -1.70 -5.82 -12.87
CA ALA A 83 -1.14 -5.03 -13.96
C ALA A 83 0.30 -4.56 -13.66
N ALA A 84 0.58 -4.15 -12.43
CA ALA A 84 1.94 -3.79 -12.02
C ALA A 84 2.91 -4.97 -12.16
N GLU A 85 2.50 -6.16 -11.74
CA GLU A 85 3.31 -7.38 -11.87
C GLU A 85 3.58 -7.72 -13.35
N ALA A 86 2.56 -7.64 -14.20
CA ALA A 86 2.69 -7.85 -15.64
C ALA A 86 3.66 -6.87 -16.32
N MET A 87 3.84 -5.67 -15.76
CA MET A 87 4.81 -4.66 -16.20
C MET A 87 6.17 -4.75 -15.47
N GLY A 88 6.44 -5.86 -14.77
CA GLY A 88 7.72 -6.13 -14.12
C GLY A 88 7.93 -5.42 -12.78
N TYR A 89 6.88 -4.90 -12.17
CA TYR A 89 6.93 -4.35 -10.82
C TYR A 89 6.55 -5.39 -9.78
N ARG A 90 7.28 -5.44 -8.68
CA ARG A 90 6.98 -6.27 -7.51
C ARG A 90 6.35 -5.43 -6.42
N ALA A 91 5.15 -5.80 -6.00
CA ALA A 91 4.45 -5.13 -4.92
C ALA A 91 4.94 -5.61 -3.55
N VAL A 92 5.26 -4.67 -2.65
CA VAL A 92 5.65 -4.95 -1.26
C VAL A 92 4.86 -4.07 -0.29
N PRO A 93 4.65 -4.52 0.95
CA PRO A 93 5.10 -5.76 1.57
C PRO A 93 4.38 -6.99 1.01
N GLU A 94 5.04 -8.13 0.96
CA GLU A 94 4.41 -9.40 0.54
C GLU A 94 3.54 -10.01 1.64
N THR A 95 3.94 -9.80 2.90
CA THR A 95 3.16 -10.26 4.05
C THR A 95 1.89 -9.42 4.20
N PRO A 96 0.73 -10.04 4.37
CA PRO A 96 -0.53 -9.31 4.54
C PRO A 96 -0.57 -8.58 5.88
N ILE A 97 -0.23 -7.30 5.85
CA ILE A 97 -0.26 -6.42 7.01
C ILE A 97 -1.15 -5.24 6.68
N LEU A 98 -2.07 -4.92 7.58
CA LEU A 98 -2.98 -3.81 7.40
C LEU A 98 -2.21 -2.48 7.31
N THR A 99 -2.58 -1.64 6.34
CA THR A 99 -2.03 -0.29 6.21
C THR A 99 -3.03 0.79 6.61
N ARG A 100 -4.32 0.47 6.66
CA ARG A 100 -5.36 1.39 7.11
C ARG A 100 -6.41 0.72 7.98
N ARG A 101 -6.91 1.47 8.98
CA ARG A 101 -8.10 1.13 9.76
C ARG A 101 -9.25 2.05 9.37
N LYS A 102 -10.32 1.49 8.84
CA LYS A 102 -11.55 2.23 8.51
C LYS A 102 -12.59 1.98 9.61
N PRO A 103 -12.96 3.00 10.38
CA PRO A 103 -14.04 2.86 11.36
C PRO A 103 -15.35 2.45 10.70
N LEU A 104 -16.11 1.58 11.32
CA LEU A 104 -17.41 1.10 10.85
C LEU A 104 -18.55 1.80 11.58
N PRO A 105 -19.66 2.09 10.90
CA PRO A 105 -20.88 2.52 11.56
C PRO A 105 -21.35 1.46 12.58
N GLY A 106 -21.61 1.88 13.82
CA GLY A 106 -22.00 0.96 14.89
C GLY A 106 -20.84 0.37 15.68
N GLY A 107 -19.62 0.77 15.42
CA GLY A 107 -18.40 0.34 16.12
C GLY A 107 -17.60 -0.71 15.36
N GLY A 108 -16.37 -0.95 15.82
CA GLY A 108 -15.42 -1.82 15.13
C GLY A 108 -14.63 -1.10 14.06
N CYS A 109 -13.82 -1.88 13.32
CA CYS A 109 -12.88 -1.35 12.35
C CYS A 109 -12.64 -2.36 11.23
N LEU A 110 -12.72 -1.92 9.98
CA LEU A 110 -12.29 -2.70 8.83
C LEU A 110 -10.80 -2.48 8.57
N GLY A 111 -10.02 -3.57 8.59
CA GLY A 111 -8.62 -3.55 8.18
C GLY A 111 -8.49 -3.58 6.66
N LEU A 112 -7.72 -2.65 6.12
CA LEU A 112 -7.45 -2.54 4.68
C LEU A 112 -5.95 -2.51 4.41
N ARG A 113 -5.56 -2.96 3.23
CA ARG A 113 -4.19 -2.89 2.72
C ARG A 113 -4.18 -2.04 1.46
N LEU A 114 -3.96 -0.75 1.63
CA LEU A 114 -4.09 0.27 0.57
C LEU A 114 -2.74 0.80 0.09
N ASP A 115 -1.73 0.76 0.97
CA ASP A 115 -0.43 1.39 0.75
C ASP A 115 0.61 0.35 0.34
N TRP A 116 1.34 0.67 -0.71
CA TRP A 116 2.29 -0.23 -1.35
C TRP A 116 3.55 0.49 -1.79
N LEU A 117 4.65 -0.28 -1.90
CA LEU A 117 5.78 0.08 -2.73
C LEU A 117 5.82 -0.88 -3.93
N LEU A 118 5.87 -0.35 -5.12
CA LEU A 118 6.05 -1.08 -6.37
C LEU A 118 7.51 -0.93 -6.81
N LEU A 119 8.21 -2.04 -6.92
CA LEU A 119 9.65 -2.08 -7.14
C LEU A 119 9.97 -2.67 -8.53
N ARG A 120 10.74 -1.97 -9.35
CA ARG A 120 11.29 -2.46 -10.61
C ARG A 120 12.81 -2.35 -10.61
N GLY A 121 13.52 -3.39 -11.10
CA GLY A 121 14.98 -3.40 -11.18
C GLY A 121 15.71 -3.53 -9.83
N MET A 122 15.01 -3.95 -8.78
CA MET A 122 15.56 -4.21 -7.47
C MET A 122 14.84 -5.36 -6.77
N THR A 123 15.50 -5.98 -5.79
CA THR A 123 14.95 -7.09 -5.01
C THR A 123 14.76 -6.66 -3.57
N PRO A 124 13.55 -6.73 -3.02
CA PRO A 124 13.34 -6.48 -1.58
C PRO A 124 14.03 -7.57 -0.77
N THR A 125 14.80 -7.16 0.23
CA THR A 125 15.46 -8.07 1.19
C THR A 125 14.71 -8.13 2.52
N LYS A 126 13.93 -7.08 2.81
CA LYS A 126 13.06 -6.98 3.99
C LYS A 126 11.98 -5.95 3.71
N SER A 127 10.76 -6.23 4.12
CA SER A 127 9.66 -5.26 4.10
C SER A 127 8.77 -5.41 5.32
N ARG A 128 8.14 -4.34 5.73
CA ARG A 128 7.18 -4.33 6.84
C ARG A 128 6.30 -3.08 6.79
N THR A 129 5.22 -3.13 7.55
CA THR A 129 4.42 -1.97 7.88
C THR A 129 4.86 -1.42 9.24
N LEU A 130 4.90 -0.11 9.37
CA LEU A 130 5.21 0.59 10.62
C LEU A 130 3.93 1.28 11.10
N SER A 131 3.52 0.98 12.33
CA SER A 131 2.38 1.64 12.95
C SER A 131 2.64 3.13 13.11
N THR A 132 1.64 3.95 12.85
CA THR A 132 1.63 5.39 13.12
C THR A 132 1.01 5.74 14.47
N ARG A 133 0.60 4.75 15.26
CA ARG A 133 0.21 4.94 16.65
C ARG A 133 1.45 5.16 17.49
N THR A 134 1.47 6.25 18.22
CA THR A 134 2.62 6.60 19.07
C THR A 134 2.93 5.56 20.13
N ALA A 135 1.90 4.85 20.64
CA ALA A 135 2.07 3.73 21.57
C ALA A 135 2.85 2.54 20.96
N ASP A 136 2.70 2.29 19.64
CA ASP A 136 3.32 1.15 18.95
C ASP A 136 4.72 1.48 18.43
N CYS A 137 5.03 2.77 18.23
CA CYS A 137 6.25 3.22 17.54
C CYS A 137 7.46 3.42 18.45
N GLY A 138 7.30 3.27 19.77
CA GLY A 138 8.36 3.56 20.73
C GLY A 138 8.80 5.04 20.76
N PHE A 139 8.02 5.95 20.17
CA PHE A 139 8.23 7.41 20.22
C PHE A 139 7.95 8.01 21.58
N ALA A 140 7.44 7.23 22.50
CA ALA A 140 7.12 7.64 23.87
C ALA A 140 8.37 7.75 24.78
N ARG A 141 9.51 8.15 24.23
CA ARG A 141 10.63 8.57 25.07
C ARG A 141 10.23 9.88 25.76
N PRO A 142 10.33 9.98 27.09
CA PRO A 142 9.88 11.16 27.84
C PRO A 142 10.54 12.48 27.40
N ASP A 143 11.73 12.39 26.80
CA ASP A 143 12.55 13.48 26.28
C ASP A 143 12.32 13.80 24.79
N SER A 144 11.46 13.04 24.13
CA SER A 144 11.13 13.25 22.72
C SER A 144 10.20 14.45 22.54
N ALA A 145 10.45 15.27 21.52
CA ALA A 145 9.49 16.31 21.09
C ALA A 145 8.11 15.73 20.72
N LEU A 146 8.03 14.42 20.47
CA LEU A 146 6.82 13.68 20.17
C LEU A 146 6.12 13.13 21.42
N ALA A 147 6.72 13.22 22.62
CA ALA A 147 6.12 12.75 23.87
C ALA A 147 4.74 13.37 24.14
N ARG A 148 4.53 14.62 23.69
CA ARG A 148 3.23 15.32 23.79
C ARG A 148 2.10 14.65 23.00
N PHE A 149 2.43 13.78 22.05
CA PHE A 149 1.48 13.01 21.22
C PHE A 149 1.34 11.56 21.70
N ALA A 150 1.80 11.25 22.91
CA ALA A 150 1.73 9.92 23.46
C ALA A 150 0.26 9.44 23.53
N GLY A 151 -0.01 8.29 22.91
CA GLY A 151 -1.36 7.73 22.81
C GLY A 151 -2.17 8.21 21.60
N GLU A 152 -1.68 9.20 20.84
CA GLU A 152 -2.35 9.64 19.62
C GLU A 152 -2.01 8.74 18.43
N GLU A 153 -2.88 8.75 17.42
CA GLU A 153 -2.64 8.18 16.09
C GLU A 153 -2.25 9.32 15.15
N LEU A 154 -1.00 9.29 14.66
CA LEU A 154 -0.45 10.37 13.82
C LEU A 154 -1.02 10.32 12.40
N SER A 155 -1.55 9.17 11.98
CA SER A 155 -2.22 8.96 10.70
C SER A 155 -3.15 7.75 10.82
N ASP A 156 -4.26 7.76 10.11
CA ASP A 156 -5.13 6.59 9.93
C ASP A 156 -4.54 5.54 8.97
N HIS A 157 -3.37 5.84 8.37
CA HIS A 157 -2.55 4.91 7.60
C HIS A 157 -1.25 4.56 8.33
N ASN A 158 -0.83 3.32 8.20
CA ASN A 158 0.49 2.85 8.61
C ASN A 158 1.49 3.04 7.46
N ALA A 159 2.74 3.37 7.79
CA ALA A 159 3.79 3.51 6.80
C ALA A 159 4.27 2.15 6.28
N VAL A 160 4.56 2.06 4.99
CA VAL A 160 5.21 0.90 4.36
C VAL A 160 6.69 1.18 4.22
N TRP A 161 7.52 0.20 4.59
CA TRP A 161 8.97 0.27 4.52
C TRP A 161 9.54 -0.97 3.84
N ALA A 162 10.59 -0.77 3.03
CA ALA A 162 11.35 -1.87 2.47
C ALA A 162 12.86 -1.56 2.42
N ALA A 163 13.69 -2.57 2.68
CA ALA A 163 15.09 -2.58 2.31
C ALA A 163 15.25 -3.37 1.01
N CYS A 164 16.00 -2.82 0.06
CA CYS A 164 16.15 -3.41 -1.25
C CYS A 164 17.63 -3.55 -1.60
N ARG A 165 17.95 -4.62 -2.35
CA ARG A 165 19.22 -4.76 -3.05
C ARG A 165 19.01 -4.30 -4.49
N MET A 166 19.86 -3.39 -4.96
CA MET A 166 19.90 -3.01 -6.37
C MET A 166 20.36 -4.21 -7.19
N GLY A 167 19.70 -4.50 -8.30
CA GLY A 167 20.20 -5.47 -9.26
C GLY A 167 21.58 -5.02 -9.75
N GLY A 168 22.62 -5.82 -9.51
CA GLY A 168 23.93 -5.59 -10.06
C GLY A 168 23.88 -5.74 -11.59
N LYS A 169 24.72 -5.01 -12.31
CA LYS A 169 24.89 -5.16 -13.76
C LYS A 169 25.52 -6.51 -14.18
N ASP A 170 25.73 -7.43 -13.21
CA ASP A 170 26.47 -8.69 -13.36
C ASP A 170 25.55 -9.91 -13.24
N ALA A 171 24.45 -9.92 -13.97
CA ALA A 171 23.71 -11.16 -14.23
C ALA A 171 23.58 -11.31 -15.75
N LYS A 172 24.70 -11.59 -16.38
CA LYS A 172 24.76 -12.23 -17.70
C LYS A 172 25.03 -13.72 -17.52
#